data_ab59d4eb811164182ca771bd6d57e69c
#
_entry.id   ab59d4eb811164182ca771bd6d57e69c
#
_cell.length_a   1.000
_cell.length_b   1.000
_cell.length_c   1.000
_cell.angle_alpha   90.00
_cell.angle_beta   90.00
_cell.angle_gamma   90.00
#
_symmetry.space_group_name_H-M   'P 1'
#
loop_
_entity.id
_entity.type
_entity.pdbx_description
1 polymer ?
#
loop_
_entity_poly.entity_id
_entity_poly.type
_entity_poly.pdbx_seq_one_letter_code
_entity_poly.pdbx_strand_id
1 'polypeptide(L)'
;MYISHKLHEIRELCTGCTVLRAGKVSGHCNPQEESNASLSRMMIGSEPPALMHNDVTKGDIRLDVNQLTLARDNQFGINLENVSLRVHAGEVVGIAGVSGNGQKELMYALSGEDTRADAGSIRVFDETSGYSVGKFSPTQRRALGLQFVPEERLGRGAVPNLSLAQNLLLTRSNAVGKFGWIRVNELKKLAERIIAEFK
;
A
#
# COMPACT_ATOMS: atom_id res chain seq x y z
N MET A 1 13.38 19.15 23.52
CA MET A 1 12.06 19.07 22.84
C MET A 1 12.11 17.90 21.85
N TYR A 2 11.13 17.00 21.91
CA TYR A 2 11.03 15.83 21.05
C TYR A 2 9.71 15.93 20.24
N ILE A 3 9.77 15.71 18.93
CA ILE A 3 8.60 15.78 18.03
C ILE A 3 8.44 14.43 17.36
N SER A 4 7.31 13.79 17.58
CA SER A 4 6.98 12.48 17.00
C SER A 4 5.48 12.34 16.82
N HIS A 5 5.06 11.43 15.95
CA HIS A 5 3.69 10.97 15.81
C HIS A 5 3.48 9.54 16.34
N LYS A 6 4.55 8.95 16.88
CA LYS A 6 4.52 7.59 17.43
C LYS A 6 4.16 7.64 18.91
N LEU A 7 2.95 7.23 19.25
CA LEU A 7 2.39 7.37 20.59
C LEU A 7 3.19 6.63 21.67
N HIS A 8 3.77 5.46 21.34
CA HIS A 8 4.58 4.71 22.29
C HIS A 8 5.85 5.45 22.68
N GLU A 9 6.55 6.10 21.71
CA GLU A 9 7.74 6.90 21.97
C GLU A 9 7.41 8.11 22.86
N ILE A 10 6.31 8.80 22.55
CA ILE A 10 5.85 9.95 23.34
C ILE A 10 5.54 9.56 24.79
N ARG A 11 4.87 8.42 24.99
CA ARG A 11 4.52 7.91 26.33
C ARG A 11 5.74 7.46 27.14
N GLU A 12 6.74 6.91 26.48
CA GLU A 12 7.94 6.40 27.12
C GLU A 12 8.94 7.51 27.46
N LEU A 13 9.10 8.48 26.58
CA LEU A 13 10.16 9.49 26.66
C LEU A 13 9.73 10.83 27.24
N CYS A 14 8.41 11.15 27.25
CA CYS A 14 7.93 12.49 27.58
C CYS A 14 7.11 12.49 28.86
N THR A 15 7.33 13.53 29.70
CA THR A 15 6.54 13.82 30.90
C THR A 15 5.41 14.80 30.65
N GLY A 16 5.43 15.52 29.53
CA GLY A 16 4.40 16.44 29.11
C GLY A 16 4.30 16.49 27.58
N CYS A 17 3.11 16.59 27.05
CA CYS A 17 2.83 16.59 25.63
C CYS A 17 1.93 17.73 25.23
N THR A 18 2.30 18.43 24.15
CA THR A 18 1.45 19.39 23.46
C THR A 18 1.09 18.80 22.10
N VAL A 19 -0.21 18.60 21.88
CA VAL A 19 -0.70 18.01 20.64
C VAL A 19 -1.08 19.12 19.66
N LEU A 20 -0.59 19.02 18.43
CA LEU A 20 -0.89 19.93 17.33
C LEU A 20 -1.79 19.25 16.28
N ARG A 21 -2.81 19.97 15.83
CA ARG A 21 -3.67 19.56 14.72
C ARG A 21 -3.99 20.75 13.84
N ALA A 22 -3.77 20.60 12.52
CA ALA A 22 -4.02 21.67 11.55
C ALA A 22 -3.43 23.04 11.93
N GLY A 23 -2.20 23.04 12.45
CA GLY A 23 -1.48 24.26 12.87
C GLY A 23 -1.93 24.88 14.20
N LYS A 24 -2.82 24.23 14.94
CA LYS A 24 -3.34 24.70 16.23
C LYS A 24 -3.07 23.68 17.33
N VAL A 25 -2.89 24.16 18.56
CA VAL A 25 -2.84 23.28 19.73
C VAL A 25 -4.23 22.71 19.98
N SER A 26 -4.34 21.39 19.97
CA SER A 26 -5.58 20.65 20.25
C SER A 26 -5.66 20.12 21.68
N GLY A 27 -4.53 20.05 22.39
CA GLY A 27 -4.51 19.62 23.78
C GLY A 27 -3.12 19.69 24.40
N HIS A 28 -3.12 19.68 25.74
CA HIS A 28 -1.92 19.48 26.58
C HIS A 28 -2.24 18.35 27.55
N CYS A 29 -1.30 17.41 27.71
CA CYS A 29 -1.51 16.28 28.61
C CYS A 29 -0.19 15.69 29.13
N ASN A 30 -0.31 14.89 30.19
CA ASN A 30 0.73 13.94 30.56
C ASN A 30 0.52 12.66 29.72
N PRO A 31 1.41 12.33 28.78
CA PRO A 31 1.18 11.20 27.87
C PRO A 31 1.21 9.85 28.59
N GLN A 32 1.79 9.75 29.79
CA GLN A 32 1.82 8.51 30.58
C GLN A 32 0.44 8.18 31.19
N GLU A 33 -0.36 9.21 31.45
CA GLU A 33 -1.72 9.09 32.02
C GLU A 33 -2.80 8.90 30.95
N GLU A 34 -2.46 9.21 29.68
CA GLU A 34 -3.39 9.14 28.56
C GLU A 34 -3.41 7.78 27.88
N SER A 35 -4.57 7.36 27.38
CA SER A 35 -4.67 6.19 26.52
C SER A 35 -4.25 6.50 25.08
N ASN A 36 -3.89 5.48 24.29
CA ASN A 36 -3.61 5.65 22.87
C ASN A 36 -4.84 6.19 22.11
N ALA A 37 -6.05 5.83 22.52
CA ALA A 37 -7.29 6.33 21.93
C ALA A 37 -7.49 7.82 22.22
N SER A 38 -7.20 8.27 23.43
CA SER A 38 -7.30 9.69 23.82
C SER A 38 -6.29 10.54 23.07
N LEU A 39 -5.01 10.13 23.04
CA LEU A 39 -3.97 10.81 22.27
C LEU A 39 -4.30 10.86 20.78
N SER A 40 -4.76 9.74 20.20
CA SER A 40 -5.18 9.70 18.80
C SER A 40 -6.35 10.64 18.51
N ARG A 41 -7.34 10.72 19.42
CA ARG A 41 -8.47 11.65 19.28
C ARG A 41 -8.01 13.12 19.30
N MET A 42 -7.06 13.48 20.15
CA MET A 42 -6.48 14.82 20.14
C MET A 42 -5.73 15.13 18.84
N MET A 43 -5.02 14.14 18.26
CA MET A 43 -4.24 14.29 17.03
C MET A 43 -5.13 14.34 15.78
N ILE A 44 -6.10 13.44 15.67
CA ILE A 44 -6.92 13.24 14.46
C ILE A 44 -8.24 14.00 14.55
N GLY A 45 -8.82 14.13 15.75
CA GLY A 45 -10.10 14.79 16.01
C GLY A 45 -11.30 13.84 16.03
N SER A 46 -11.08 12.57 15.75
CA SER A 46 -12.07 11.49 15.83
C SER A 46 -11.44 10.26 16.47
N GLU A 47 -12.23 9.35 16.97
CA GLU A 47 -11.73 8.07 17.38
C GLU A 47 -11.21 7.28 16.17
N PRO A 48 -9.97 6.72 16.25
CA PRO A 48 -9.52 5.79 15.23
C PRO A 48 -10.50 4.61 15.17
N PRO A 49 -10.82 4.11 13.98
CA PRO A 49 -11.67 2.93 13.85
C PRO A 49 -11.05 1.76 14.62
N ALA A 50 -11.87 1.05 15.38
CA ALA A 50 -11.42 -0.17 16.03
C ALA A 50 -11.03 -1.19 14.95
N LEU A 51 -9.77 -1.60 14.94
CA LEU A 51 -9.31 -2.68 14.08
C LEU A 51 -9.87 -3.98 14.65
N MET A 52 -10.92 -4.48 14.04
CA MET A 52 -11.44 -5.82 14.34
C MET A 52 -10.65 -6.83 13.51
N HIS A 53 -9.93 -7.69 14.19
CA HIS A 53 -9.34 -8.86 13.55
C HIS A 53 -10.44 -9.91 13.41
N ASN A 54 -10.89 -10.13 12.18
CA ASN A 54 -11.78 -11.26 11.90
C ASN A 54 -10.90 -12.46 11.58
N ASP A 55 -11.12 -13.57 12.26
CA ASP A 55 -10.50 -14.85 11.90
C ASP A 55 -11.00 -15.26 10.52
N VAL A 56 -10.16 -15.08 9.52
CA VAL A 56 -10.47 -15.49 8.14
C VAL A 56 -9.80 -16.83 7.88
N THR A 57 -10.59 -17.81 7.45
CA THR A 57 -10.04 -19.08 6.98
C THR A 57 -9.25 -18.84 5.71
N LYS A 58 -7.99 -19.27 5.70
CA LYS A 58 -7.13 -19.18 4.51
C LYS A 58 -7.73 -20.01 3.38
N GLY A 59 -7.94 -19.37 2.25
CA GLY A 59 -8.37 -20.04 1.01
C GLY A 59 -7.19 -20.51 0.16
N ASP A 60 -7.42 -20.64 -1.15
CA ASP A 60 -6.42 -21.05 -2.12
C ASP A 60 -5.27 -20.05 -2.26
N ILE A 61 -4.13 -20.52 -2.76
CA ILE A 61 -2.97 -19.67 -3.04
C ILE A 61 -3.34 -18.65 -4.12
N ARG A 62 -3.05 -17.38 -3.88
CA ARG A 62 -3.24 -16.27 -4.83
C ARG A 62 -1.92 -15.71 -5.38
N LEU A 63 -0.87 -15.76 -4.58
CA LEU A 63 0.48 -15.38 -4.98
C LEU A 63 1.47 -16.43 -4.47
N ASP A 64 2.34 -16.90 -5.33
CA ASP A 64 3.46 -17.79 -5.00
C ASP A 64 4.75 -17.18 -5.55
N VAL A 65 5.66 -16.83 -4.65
CA VAL A 65 7.01 -16.41 -4.96
C VAL A 65 7.92 -17.54 -4.56
N ASN A 66 8.68 -18.04 -5.51
CA ASN A 66 9.55 -19.20 -5.31
C ASN A 66 10.97 -18.89 -5.73
N GLN A 67 11.90 -18.92 -4.76
CA GLN A 67 13.33 -18.74 -4.95
C GLN A 67 13.69 -17.52 -5.81
N LEU A 68 12.94 -16.42 -5.62
CA LEU A 68 13.17 -15.18 -6.34
C LEU A 68 14.56 -14.64 -6.02
N THR A 69 15.39 -14.56 -7.04
CA THR A 69 16.75 -14.01 -6.96
C THR A 69 16.89 -12.92 -8.02
N LEU A 70 17.27 -11.71 -7.59
CA LEU A 70 17.49 -10.56 -8.45
C LEU A 70 18.75 -9.82 -8.03
N ALA A 71 19.64 -9.59 -8.96
CA ALA A 71 20.76 -8.70 -8.74
C ALA A 71 20.24 -7.25 -8.59
N ARG A 72 20.89 -6.47 -7.73
CA ARG A 72 20.63 -5.03 -7.57
C ARG A 72 20.71 -4.30 -8.91
N ASP A 73 19.87 -3.34 -9.10
CA ASP A 73 19.81 -2.52 -10.32
C ASP A 73 20.93 -1.47 -10.37
N ASN A 74 21.36 -0.97 -9.21
CA ASN A 74 22.36 0.06 -9.09
C ASN A 74 23.23 -0.17 -7.83
N GLN A 75 24.24 0.67 -7.65
CA GLN A 75 25.20 0.53 -6.54
C GLN A 75 24.58 0.68 -5.14
N PHE A 76 23.40 1.31 -5.03
CA PHE A 76 22.69 1.54 -3.76
C PHE A 76 21.58 0.51 -3.51
N GLY A 77 21.27 -0.33 -4.50
CA GLY A 77 20.26 -1.37 -4.39
C GLY A 77 20.75 -2.59 -3.63
N ILE A 78 19.83 -3.47 -3.28
CA ILE A 78 20.08 -4.71 -2.57
C ILE A 78 19.78 -5.90 -3.50
N ASN A 79 20.61 -6.94 -3.44
CA ASN A 79 20.28 -8.19 -4.09
C ASN A 79 19.13 -8.89 -3.35
N LEU A 80 18.17 -9.40 -4.08
CA LEU A 80 17.24 -10.40 -3.53
C LEU A 80 17.86 -11.78 -3.75
N GLU A 81 17.92 -12.58 -2.71
CA GLU A 81 18.53 -13.90 -2.75
C GLU A 81 17.56 -14.94 -2.21
N ASN A 82 17.08 -15.80 -3.11
CA ASN A 82 16.26 -16.96 -2.78
C ASN A 82 14.99 -16.64 -1.96
N VAL A 83 14.33 -15.50 -2.26
CA VAL A 83 13.12 -15.06 -1.54
C VAL A 83 11.95 -15.94 -1.93
N SER A 84 11.29 -16.55 -0.93
CA SER A 84 10.13 -17.40 -1.13
C SER A 84 9.03 -17.01 -0.15
N LEU A 85 7.80 -16.81 -0.66
CA LEU A 85 6.62 -16.53 0.15
C LEU A 85 5.36 -16.94 -0.61
N ARG A 86 4.28 -17.18 0.14
CA ARG A 86 2.95 -17.46 -0.41
C ARG A 86 1.91 -16.59 0.27
N VAL A 87 0.93 -16.17 -0.50
CA VAL A 87 -0.24 -15.44 0.01
C VAL A 87 -1.49 -16.16 -0.46
N HIS A 88 -2.39 -16.42 0.48
CA HIS A 88 -3.66 -17.11 0.23
C HIS A 88 -4.82 -16.12 0.14
N ALA A 89 -5.92 -16.56 -0.41
CA ALA A 89 -7.17 -15.81 -0.39
C ALA A 89 -7.58 -15.51 1.06
N GLY A 90 -7.95 -14.25 1.33
CA GLY A 90 -8.30 -13.78 2.68
C GLY A 90 -7.12 -13.56 3.63
N GLU A 91 -5.89 -13.87 3.23
CA GLU A 91 -4.71 -13.71 4.06
C GLU A 91 -4.08 -12.32 3.92
N VAL A 92 -3.60 -11.76 5.03
CA VAL A 92 -2.73 -10.58 5.06
C VAL A 92 -1.34 -11.01 5.51
N VAL A 93 -0.35 -10.89 4.63
CA VAL A 93 1.05 -11.21 4.91
C VAL A 93 1.83 -9.93 5.14
N GLY A 94 2.41 -9.78 6.34
CA GLY A 94 3.30 -8.67 6.67
C GLY A 94 4.75 -8.97 6.32
N ILE A 95 5.43 -8.01 5.68
CA ILE A 95 6.87 -8.07 5.41
C ILE A 95 7.54 -6.98 6.25
N ALA A 96 8.28 -7.37 7.27
CA ALA A 96 8.98 -6.46 8.17
C ALA A 96 10.48 -6.47 7.91
N GLY A 97 11.12 -5.33 8.17
CA GLY A 97 12.57 -5.18 8.05
C GLY A 97 12.99 -3.73 8.24
N VAL A 98 14.26 -3.52 8.56
CA VAL A 98 14.84 -2.19 8.56
C VAL A 98 14.91 -1.68 7.12
N SER A 99 14.67 -0.38 6.92
CA SER A 99 14.74 0.24 5.59
C SER A 99 16.07 -0.08 4.89
N GLY A 100 15.98 -0.42 3.60
CA GLY A 100 17.15 -0.78 2.79
C GLY A 100 17.54 -2.26 2.81
N ASN A 101 16.66 -3.16 3.28
CA ASN A 101 16.90 -4.61 3.28
C ASN A 101 16.20 -5.37 2.14
N GLY A 102 15.89 -4.69 1.03
CA GLY A 102 15.35 -5.34 -0.17
C GLY A 102 13.83 -5.30 -0.30
N GLN A 103 13.11 -4.65 0.64
CA GLN A 103 11.64 -4.52 0.56
C GLN A 103 11.21 -3.79 -0.71
N LYS A 104 11.94 -2.75 -1.09
CA LYS A 104 11.69 -1.95 -2.29
C LYS A 104 11.89 -2.78 -3.56
N GLU A 105 13.00 -3.49 -3.65
CA GLU A 105 13.34 -4.38 -4.77
C GLU A 105 12.30 -5.50 -4.89
N LEU A 106 11.88 -6.09 -3.77
CA LEU A 106 10.81 -7.08 -3.77
C LEU A 106 9.49 -6.50 -4.28
N MET A 107 9.11 -5.30 -3.82
CA MET A 107 7.90 -4.63 -4.30
C MET A 107 7.96 -4.31 -5.80
N TYR A 108 9.11 -3.90 -6.33
CA TYR A 108 9.29 -3.68 -7.77
C TYR A 108 9.17 -4.98 -8.57
N ALA A 109 9.75 -6.07 -8.06
CA ALA A 109 9.59 -7.38 -8.67
C ALA A 109 8.13 -7.86 -8.65
N LEU A 110 7.40 -7.64 -7.54
CA LEU A 110 5.98 -8.02 -7.41
C LEU A 110 5.05 -7.14 -8.24
N SER A 111 5.30 -5.83 -8.33
CA SER A 111 4.47 -4.91 -9.14
C SER A 111 4.69 -5.07 -10.65
N GLY A 112 5.84 -5.62 -11.07
CA GLY A 112 6.26 -5.72 -12.47
C GLY A 112 6.98 -4.48 -12.99
N GLU A 113 7.39 -3.57 -12.12
CA GLU A 113 8.29 -2.47 -12.47
C GLU A 113 9.70 -3.00 -12.73
N ASP A 114 10.13 -4.05 -12.01
CA ASP A 114 11.28 -4.87 -12.37
C ASP A 114 10.81 -6.21 -12.97
N THR A 115 11.11 -6.42 -14.23
CA THR A 115 10.74 -7.63 -14.98
C THR A 115 11.94 -8.56 -15.22
N ARG A 116 13.06 -8.38 -14.51
CA ARG A 116 14.27 -9.21 -14.67
C ARG A 116 14.14 -10.57 -14.00
N ALA A 117 13.17 -10.75 -13.10
CA ALA A 117 12.90 -12.01 -12.43
C ALA A 117 12.70 -13.16 -13.43
N ASP A 118 13.10 -14.39 -13.06
CA ASP A 118 12.79 -15.57 -13.85
C ASP A 118 11.29 -15.76 -14.02
N ALA A 119 10.88 -16.26 -15.19
CA ALA A 119 9.45 -16.33 -15.53
C ALA A 119 8.63 -17.09 -14.49
N GLY A 120 9.16 -18.19 -13.94
CA GLY A 120 8.48 -19.04 -12.97
C GLY A 120 8.64 -18.65 -11.52
N SER A 121 9.49 -17.66 -11.18
CA SER A 121 9.76 -17.26 -9.80
C SER A 121 8.62 -16.51 -9.13
N ILE A 122 7.72 -15.93 -9.90
CA ILE A 122 6.51 -15.24 -9.40
C ILE A 122 5.30 -15.79 -10.17
N ARG A 123 4.33 -16.33 -9.43
CA ARG A 123 3.07 -16.84 -9.99
C ARG A 123 1.89 -16.19 -9.30
N VAL A 124 0.92 -15.79 -10.11
CA VAL A 124 -0.38 -15.25 -9.64
C VAL A 124 -1.46 -16.23 -10.05
N PHE A 125 -2.41 -16.47 -9.17
CA PHE A 125 -3.51 -17.41 -9.37
C PHE A 125 -4.85 -16.68 -9.33
N ASP A 126 -5.69 -16.94 -10.33
CA ASP A 126 -7.11 -16.68 -10.26
C ASP A 126 -7.88 -17.91 -9.75
N GLU A 127 -9.17 -17.99 -9.96
CA GLU A 127 -9.99 -19.11 -9.50
C GLU A 127 -9.78 -20.39 -10.32
N THR A 128 -9.21 -20.29 -11.50
CA THR A 128 -9.12 -21.38 -12.48
C THR A 128 -7.71 -21.74 -12.89
N SER A 129 -6.79 -20.81 -12.85
CA SER A 129 -5.48 -20.92 -13.48
C SER A 129 -4.39 -20.21 -12.69
N GLY A 130 -3.15 -20.65 -12.89
CA GLY A 130 -1.93 -20.01 -12.38
C GLY A 130 -1.08 -19.45 -13.53
N TYR A 131 -0.67 -18.19 -13.39
CA TYR A 131 0.10 -17.46 -14.40
C TYR A 131 1.50 -17.17 -13.92
N SER A 132 2.52 -17.52 -14.69
CA SER A 132 3.91 -17.15 -14.44
C SER A 132 4.13 -15.70 -14.88
N VAL A 133 4.30 -14.79 -13.92
CA VAL A 133 4.27 -13.34 -14.16
C VAL A 133 5.62 -12.65 -14.00
N GLY A 134 6.69 -13.37 -13.77
CA GLY A 134 8.04 -12.80 -13.54
C GLY A 134 8.46 -11.80 -14.62
N LYS A 135 8.06 -12.03 -15.88
CA LYS A 135 8.35 -11.15 -17.02
C LYS A 135 7.21 -10.17 -17.38
N PHE A 136 6.10 -10.18 -16.65
CA PHE A 136 4.93 -9.36 -16.97
C PHE A 136 5.10 -7.93 -16.47
N SER A 137 4.69 -6.98 -17.30
CA SER A 137 4.61 -5.56 -16.96
C SER A 137 3.52 -5.29 -15.92
N PRO A 138 3.53 -4.11 -15.24
CA PRO A 138 2.46 -3.74 -14.29
C PRO A 138 1.05 -3.79 -14.88
N THR A 139 0.90 -3.43 -16.16
CA THR A 139 -0.40 -3.47 -16.85
C THR A 139 -0.90 -4.89 -17.03
N GLN A 140 -0.04 -5.83 -17.42
CA GLN A 140 -0.39 -7.24 -17.56
C GLN A 140 -0.74 -7.88 -16.22
N ARG A 141 0.00 -7.57 -15.15
CA ARG A 141 -0.31 -8.05 -13.78
C ARG A 141 -1.63 -7.50 -13.26
N ARG A 142 -1.92 -6.22 -13.51
CA ARG A 142 -3.23 -5.63 -13.16
C ARG A 142 -4.39 -6.30 -13.89
N ALA A 143 -4.21 -6.70 -15.14
CA ALA A 143 -5.24 -7.44 -15.87
C ALA A 143 -5.56 -8.81 -15.23
N LEU A 144 -4.60 -9.39 -14.49
CA LEU A 144 -4.78 -10.61 -13.69
C LEU A 144 -5.29 -10.33 -12.25
N GLY A 145 -5.63 -9.08 -11.92
CA GLY A 145 -6.14 -8.70 -10.60
C GLY A 145 -5.08 -8.32 -9.56
N LEU A 146 -3.78 -8.37 -9.88
CA LEU A 146 -2.73 -7.94 -8.96
C LEU A 146 -2.65 -6.42 -8.92
N GLN A 147 -3.11 -5.82 -7.83
CA GLN A 147 -3.09 -4.37 -7.62
C GLN A 147 -1.89 -3.98 -6.74
N PHE A 148 -1.37 -2.79 -6.96
CA PHE A 148 -0.24 -2.25 -6.23
C PHE A 148 -0.52 -0.84 -5.73
N VAL A 149 -0.20 -0.58 -4.47
CA VAL A 149 -0.24 0.75 -3.86
C VAL A 149 1.19 1.10 -3.44
N PRO A 150 1.84 2.09 -4.08
CA PRO A 150 3.20 2.48 -3.73
C PRO A 150 3.26 3.22 -2.39
N GLU A 151 4.42 3.16 -1.73
CA GLU A 151 4.68 3.91 -0.50
C GLU A 151 4.68 5.43 -0.78
N GLU A 152 5.26 5.84 -1.90
CA GLU A 152 5.28 7.24 -2.34
C GLU A 152 3.90 7.64 -2.86
N ARG A 153 3.20 8.46 -2.08
CA ARG A 153 1.85 8.91 -2.42
C ARG A 153 1.83 9.82 -3.65
N LEU A 154 2.74 10.80 -3.69
CA LEU A 154 2.81 11.80 -4.75
C LEU A 154 3.87 11.42 -5.78
N GLY A 155 3.52 11.52 -7.06
CA GLY A 155 4.39 11.18 -8.17
C GLY A 155 4.33 9.71 -8.60
N ARG A 156 4.01 8.78 -7.68
CA ARG A 156 3.81 7.36 -8.01
C ARG A 156 2.38 6.88 -7.75
N GLY A 157 1.86 7.12 -6.53
CA GLY A 157 0.50 6.73 -6.17
C GLY A 157 -0.57 7.62 -6.78
N ALA A 158 -0.26 8.91 -6.92
CA ALA A 158 -1.15 9.89 -7.54
C ALA A 158 -0.35 11.01 -8.22
N VAL A 159 -0.93 11.61 -9.25
CA VAL A 159 -0.40 12.81 -9.92
C VAL A 159 -1.05 14.03 -9.29
N PRO A 160 -0.30 14.87 -8.54
CA PRO A 160 -0.87 15.95 -7.71
C PRO A 160 -1.71 16.98 -8.47
N ASN A 161 -1.31 17.27 -9.72
CA ASN A 161 -1.96 18.29 -10.55
C ASN A 161 -3.19 17.77 -11.32
N LEU A 162 -3.53 16.49 -11.18
CA LEU A 162 -4.70 15.89 -11.79
C LEU A 162 -5.83 15.77 -10.79
N SER A 163 -7.07 15.92 -11.28
CA SER A 163 -8.25 15.67 -10.46
C SER A 163 -8.34 14.20 -10.04
N LEU A 164 -9.12 13.90 -9.01
CA LEU A 164 -9.37 12.52 -8.57
C LEU A 164 -9.90 11.65 -9.72
N ALA A 165 -10.84 12.18 -10.52
CA ALA A 165 -11.38 11.48 -11.69
C ALA A 165 -10.29 11.13 -12.73
N GLN A 166 -9.33 12.03 -12.96
CA GLN A 166 -8.19 11.77 -13.85
C GLN A 166 -7.21 10.76 -13.26
N ASN A 167 -6.91 10.84 -11.97
CA ASN A 167 -6.08 9.85 -11.29
C ASN A 167 -6.72 8.45 -11.32
N LEU A 168 -8.05 8.36 -11.13
CA LEU A 168 -8.78 7.10 -11.27
C LEU A 168 -8.68 6.51 -12.68
N LEU A 169 -8.62 7.35 -13.72
CA LEU A 169 -8.42 6.88 -15.09
C LEU A 169 -7.06 6.20 -15.27
N LEU A 170 -6.00 6.75 -14.67
CA LEU A 170 -4.64 6.22 -14.81
C LEU A 170 -4.46 4.84 -14.18
N THR A 171 -5.24 4.53 -13.15
CA THR A 171 -5.13 3.27 -12.39
C THR A 171 -6.05 2.16 -12.88
N ARG A 172 -6.94 2.45 -13.84
CA ARG A 172 -7.92 1.45 -14.32
C ARG A 172 -7.32 0.53 -15.38
N SER A 173 -7.61 -0.77 -15.25
CA SER A 173 -7.27 -1.79 -16.24
C SER A 173 -8.39 -2.03 -17.26
N ASN A 174 -9.64 -1.64 -16.94
CA ASN A 174 -10.78 -1.78 -17.84
C ASN A 174 -10.96 -0.57 -18.76
N ALA A 175 -11.55 -0.79 -19.94
CA ALA A 175 -11.81 0.26 -20.90
C ALA A 175 -12.79 1.31 -20.33
N VAL A 176 -12.34 2.54 -20.19
CA VAL A 176 -13.15 3.69 -19.73
C VAL A 176 -13.70 4.50 -20.91
N GLY A 177 -13.52 4.00 -22.12
CA GLY A 177 -13.92 4.66 -23.36
C GLY A 177 -14.16 3.70 -24.49
N LYS A 178 -14.57 4.25 -25.64
CA LYS A 178 -14.78 3.51 -26.87
C LYS A 178 -14.17 4.29 -28.02
N PHE A 179 -13.44 3.62 -28.90
CA PHE A 179 -12.77 4.24 -30.06
C PHE A 179 -11.82 5.42 -29.70
N GLY A 180 -11.12 5.35 -28.58
CA GLY A 180 -10.21 6.42 -28.13
C GLY A 180 -10.88 7.57 -27.38
N TRP A 181 -12.21 7.60 -27.26
CA TRP A 181 -12.92 8.60 -26.50
C TRP A 181 -13.10 8.18 -25.04
N ILE A 182 -12.71 9.03 -24.10
CA ILE A 182 -12.86 8.79 -22.67
C ILE A 182 -14.23 9.28 -22.20
N ARG A 183 -14.96 8.47 -21.47
CA ARG A 183 -16.26 8.81 -20.88
C ARG A 183 -16.08 9.63 -19.59
N VAL A 184 -15.78 10.89 -19.71
CA VAL A 184 -15.45 11.80 -18.59
C VAL A 184 -16.57 11.81 -17.53
N ASN A 185 -17.84 11.77 -17.95
CA ASN A 185 -18.97 11.77 -17.01
C ASN A 185 -19.03 10.51 -16.14
N GLU A 186 -18.67 9.35 -16.67
CA GLU A 186 -18.60 8.11 -15.90
C GLU A 186 -17.48 8.14 -14.87
N LEU A 187 -16.34 8.73 -15.23
CA LEU A 187 -15.22 8.93 -14.29
C LEU A 187 -15.58 9.91 -13.17
N LYS A 188 -16.28 10.99 -13.47
CA LYS A 188 -16.76 11.93 -12.45
C LYS A 188 -17.71 11.26 -11.46
N LYS A 189 -18.72 10.52 -11.96
CA LYS A 189 -19.65 9.76 -11.12
C LYS A 189 -18.95 8.72 -10.24
N LEU A 190 -17.92 8.06 -10.78
CA LEU A 190 -17.10 7.14 -9.98
C LEU A 190 -16.33 7.87 -8.88
N ALA A 191 -15.72 9.01 -9.19
CA ALA A 191 -15.01 9.82 -8.21
C ALA A 191 -15.94 10.31 -7.10
N GLU A 192 -17.14 10.80 -7.44
CA GLU A 192 -18.17 11.23 -6.49
C GLU A 192 -18.60 10.08 -5.56
N ARG A 193 -18.79 8.87 -6.11
CA ARG A 193 -19.11 7.69 -5.30
C ARG A 193 -17.99 7.33 -4.33
N ILE A 194 -16.73 7.34 -4.77
CA ILE A 194 -15.58 7.06 -3.90
C ILE A 194 -15.47 8.13 -2.81
N ILE A 195 -15.65 9.41 -3.14
CA ILE A 195 -15.65 10.48 -2.13
C ILE A 195 -16.74 10.25 -1.10
N ALA A 196 -17.94 9.85 -1.50
CA ALA A 196 -19.06 9.60 -0.59
C ALA A 196 -18.82 8.38 0.33
N GLU A 197 -18.12 7.36 -0.18
CA GLU A 197 -17.82 6.12 0.57
C GLU A 197 -16.70 6.32 1.61
N PHE A 198 -15.69 7.13 1.30
CA PHE A 198 -14.49 7.30 2.13
C PHE A 198 -14.42 8.63 2.90
N LYS A 199 -15.46 9.44 2.87
CA LYS A 199 -15.56 10.72 3.58
C LYS A 199 -16.30 10.57 4.91
#